data_49239f6d7cdb4410054411b281dd3d62
#
_entry.id   49239f6d7cdb4410054411b281dd3d62
#
_cell.length_a   1.000
_cell.length_b   1.000
_cell.length_c   1.000
_cell.angle_alpha   90.00
_cell.angle_beta   90.00
_cell.angle_gamma   90.00
#
_symmetry.space_group_name_H-M   'P 1'
#
loop_
_entity.id
_entity.type
_entity.pdbx_description
1 polymer ?
#
loop_
_entity_poly.entity_id
_entity_poly.type
_entity_poly.pdbx_seq_one_letter_code
_entity_poly.pdbx_strand_id
1 'polypeptide(L)'
;MKRLINQKPSPVYAWLLGLVPLLLLLVLYVFASEARLAVNPADKLMPSFASMQNAMVRMAFEPNKRTGDYLLWIDTWSSLKRLGTGVAIAACLGLVIGIATGAIPYLKSTFSPLLTFISLVPCLALLPILFIVLGLGEVSKIALIVIGITPFIAREIQQRAAEIPTEQLIKAQTLGANSAQIIARVLLPQLMPKLINAVRLSLGTGWLFLIAAEAIASTDGLGYRIFLVRRYLSMDVIIPYVVWITVLAILFDWLLRSLNKRLFPWEFA
;
A
#
# COMPACT_ATOMS: atom_id res chain seq x y z
N MET A 1 -16.14 -41.18 5.42
CA MET A 1 -16.59 -39.78 5.53
C MET A 1 -15.56 -38.87 4.82
N LYS A 2 -15.96 -38.11 3.80
CA LYS A 2 -15.08 -37.13 3.16
C LYS A 2 -14.90 -35.96 4.13
N ARG A 3 -13.70 -35.78 4.70
CA ARG A 3 -13.41 -34.64 5.57
C ARG A 3 -13.39 -33.35 4.73
N LEU A 4 -14.10 -32.30 5.16
CA LEU A 4 -14.16 -30.99 4.47
C LEU A 4 -12.77 -30.41 4.18
N ILE A 5 -11.82 -30.64 5.08
CA ILE A 5 -10.42 -30.15 4.96
C ILE A 5 -9.69 -30.74 3.73
N ASN A 6 -10.12 -31.93 3.26
CA ASN A 6 -9.47 -32.61 2.13
C ASN A 6 -10.17 -32.34 0.78
N GLN A 7 -11.23 -31.52 0.78
CA GLN A 7 -11.94 -31.16 -0.44
C GLN A 7 -11.35 -29.88 -1.03
N LYS A 8 -10.59 -30.01 -2.10
CA LYS A 8 -10.09 -28.86 -2.86
C LYS A 8 -11.05 -28.59 -4.01
N PRO A 9 -11.63 -27.38 -4.11
CA PRO A 9 -12.43 -27.01 -5.27
C PRO A 9 -11.56 -27.02 -6.54
N SER A 10 -12.14 -27.33 -7.68
CA SER A 10 -11.44 -27.18 -8.95
C SER A 10 -11.10 -25.68 -9.17
N PRO A 11 -10.08 -25.34 -9.99
CA PRO A 11 -9.67 -23.95 -10.20
C PRO A 11 -10.84 -23.03 -10.62
N VAL A 12 -11.77 -23.55 -11.43
CA VAL A 12 -12.95 -22.80 -11.89
C VAL A 12 -13.91 -22.54 -10.72
N TYR A 13 -14.22 -23.58 -9.92
CA TYR A 13 -15.08 -23.42 -8.74
C TYR A 13 -14.45 -22.50 -7.69
N ALA A 14 -13.12 -22.57 -7.50
CA ALA A 14 -12.43 -21.66 -6.58
C ALA A 14 -12.60 -20.19 -7.02
N TRP A 15 -12.54 -19.92 -8.31
CA TRP A 15 -12.76 -18.58 -8.89
C TRP A 15 -14.20 -18.12 -8.72
N LEU A 16 -15.17 -18.98 -9.03
CA LEU A 16 -16.60 -18.67 -8.85
C LEU A 16 -16.93 -18.42 -7.38
N LEU A 17 -16.47 -19.27 -6.47
CA LEU A 17 -16.66 -19.07 -5.03
C LEU A 17 -16.03 -17.77 -4.52
N GLY A 18 -14.88 -17.36 -5.08
CA GLY A 18 -14.24 -16.08 -4.74
C GLY A 18 -15.05 -14.84 -5.20
N LEU A 19 -15.84 -14.97 -6.27
CA LEU A 19 -16.72 -13.90 -6.74
C LEU A 19 -18.02 -13.76 -5.96
N VAL A 20 -18.50 -14.84 -5.32
CA VAL A 20 -19.80 -14.84 -4.61
C VAL A 20 -19.92 -13.71 -3.57
N PRO A 21 -18.96 -13.48 -2.64
CA PRO A 21 -19.08 -12.42 -1.66
C PRO A 21 -19.09 -11.02 -2.30
N LEU A 22 -18.35 -10.82 -3.38
CA LEU A 22 -18.32 -9.54 -4.09
C LEU A 22 -19.66 -9.28 -4.80
N LEU A 23 -20.21 -10.28 -5.47
CA LEU A 23 -21.54 -10.19 -6.11
C LEU A 23 -22.64 -9.96 -5.07
N LEU A 24 -22.57 -10.64 -3.93
CA LEU A 24 -23.54 -10.46 -2.85
C LEU A 24 -23.51 -9.02 -2.31
N LEU A 25 -22.34 -8.44 -2.08
CA LEU A 25 -22.20 -7.05 -1.67
C LEU A 25 -22.75 -6.09 -2.70
N LEU A 26 -22.49 -6.36 -4.00
CA LEU A 26 -22.99 -5.53 -5.09
C LEU A 26 -24.52 -5.60 -5.20
N VAL A 27 -25.09 -6.77 -5.09
CA VAL A 27 -26.56 -6.98 -5.10
C VAL A 27 -27.20 -6.27 -3.90
N LEU A 28 -26.65 -6.43 -2.70
CA LEU A 28 -27.13 -5.73 -1.50
C LEU A 28 -27.07 -4.20 -1.68
N TYR A 29 -26.00 -3.69 -2.30
CA TYR A 29 -25.90 -2.26 -2.59
C TYR A 29 -26.99 -1.80 -3.55
N VAL A 30 -27.24 -2.54 -4.64
CA VAL A 30 -28.31 -2.20 -5.63
C VAL A 30 -29.67 -2.11 -4.94
N PHE A 31 -30.05 -3.16 -4.19
CA PHE A 31 -31.33 -3.17 -3.49
C PHE A 31 -31.45 -2.02 -2.49
N ALA A 32 -30.41 -1.75 -1.72
CA ALA A 32 -30.40 -0.67 -0.75
C ALA A 32 -30.48 0.72 -1.43
N SER A 33 -29.76 0.91 -2.54
CA SER A 33 -29.80 2.15 -3.34
C SER A 33 -31.18 2.36 -3.94
N GLU A 34 -31.78 1.36 -4.59
CA GLU A 34 -33.12 1.46 -5.18
C GLU A 34 -34.19 1.76 -4.12
N ALA A 35 -34.15 1.06 -2.99
CA ALA A 35 -35.09 1.30 -1.90
C ALA A 35 -35.03 2.73 -1.35
N ARG A 36 -33.83 3.31 -1.25
CA ARG A 36 -33.66 4.71 -0.79
C ARG A 36 -34.08 5.72 -1.85
N LEU A 37 -33.70 5.50 -3.11
CA LEU A 37 -34.06 6.39 -4.23
C LEU A 37 -35.56 6.39 -4.51
N ALA A 38 -36.28 5.28 -4.23
CA ALA A 38 -37.72 5.22 -4.30
C ALA A 38 -38.41 6.12 -3.28
N VAL A 39 -37.80 6.30 -2.09
CA VAL A 39 -38.31 7.20 -1.04
C VAL A 39 -37.89 8.65 -1.30
N ASN A 40 -36.63 8.86 -1.69
CA ASN A 40 -36.06 10.17 -1.98
C ASN A 40 -35.20 10.14 -3.23
N PRO A 41 -35.67 10.56 -4.40
CA PRO A 41 -34.90 10.57 -5.65
C PRO A 41 -33.62 11.43 -5.61
N ALA A 42 -33.52 12.37 -4.67
CA ALA A 42 -32.35 13.23 -4.46
C ALA A 42 -31.43 12.72 -3.34
N ASP A 43 -31.56 11.45 -2.93
CA ASP A 43 -30.69 10.89 -1.88
C ASP A 43 -29.22 10.84 -2.34
N LYS A 44 -28.36 11.51 -1.58
CA LYS A 44 -26.92 11.58 -1.83
C LYS A 44 -26.11 10.50 -1.13
N LEU A 45 -26.73 9.73 -0.22
CA LEU A 45 -26.01 8.74 0.61
C LEU A 45 -25.79 7.42 -0.11
N MET A 46 -26.77 6.99 -0.93
CA MET A 46 -26.67 5.76 -1.72
C MET A 46 -27.02 6.06 -3.19
N PRO A 47 -26.09 6.68 -3.94
CA PRO A 47 -26.33 7.07 -5.32
C PRO A 47 -26.51 5.84 -6.25
N SER A 48 -27.24 6.03 -7.34
CA SER A 48 -27.36 5.02 -8.39
C SER A 48 -26.03 4.82 -9.13
N PHE A 49 -25.85 3.66 -9.75
CA PHE A 49 -24.69 3.42 -10.62
C PHE A 49 -24.57 4.44 -11.76
N ALA A 50 -25.69 4.87 -12.34
CA ALA A 50 -25.71 5.90 -13.37
C ALA A 50 -25.17 7.24 -12.85
N SER A 51 -25.53 7.65 -11.63
CA SER A 51 -25.03 8.86 -10.99
C SER A 51 -23.50 8.77 -10.75
N MET A 52 -23.01 7.62 -10.25
CA MET A 52 -21.58 7.38 -10.02
C MET A 52 -20.80 7.39 -11.34
N GLN A 53 -21.34 6.74 -12.40
CA GLN A 53 -20.74 6.73 -13.73
C GLN A 53 -20.63 8.15 -14.29
N ASN A 54 -21.71 8.92 -14.25
CA ASN A 54 -21.72 10.31 -14.71
C ASN A 54 -20.71 11.19 -13.93
N ALA A 55 -20.62 11.00 -12.61
CA ALA A 55 -19.63 11.69 -11.80
C ALA A 55 -18.19 11.34 -12.21
N MET A 56 -17.90 10.05 -12.47
CA MET A 56 -16.57 9.62 -12.93
C MET A 56 -16.24 10.13 -14.32
N VAL A 57 -17.19 10.09 -15.27
CA VAL A 57 -16.99 10.62 -16.62
C VAL A 57 -16.67 12.11 -16.54
N ARG A 58 -17.43 12.87 -15.76
CA ARG A 58 -17.20 14.29 -15.54
C ARG A 58 -15.81 14.57 -14.96
N MET A 59 -15.37 13.80 -13.94
CA MET A 59 -14.07 14.02 -13.31
C MET A 59 -12.89 13.56 -14.17
N ALA A 60 -13.09 12.54 -15.03
CA ALA A 60 -12.03 11.97 -15.84
C ALA A 60 -11.88 12.63 -17.22
N PHE A 61 -12.98 13.07 -17.84
CA PHE A 61 -13.02 13.47 -19.24
C PHE A 61 -13.54 14.89 -19.48
N GLU A 62 -14.14 15.54 -18.49
CA GLU A 62 -14.54 16.93 -18.61
C GLU A 62 -13.51 17.85 -17.91
N PRO A 63 -13.04 18.88 -18.58
CA PRO A 63 -12.12 19.84 -17.96
C PRO A 63 -12.85 20.66 -16.90
N ASN A 64 -12.20 20.85 -15.76
CA ASN A 64 -12.70 21.70 -14.71
C ASN A 64 -12.87 23.14 -15.21
N LYS A 65 -14.05 23.70 -15.02
CA LYS A 65 -14.40 25.07 -15.47
C LYS A 65 -13.50 26.18 -14.92
N ARG A 66 -12.78 25.94 -13.80
CA ARG A 66 -11.89 26.93 -13.17
C ARG A 66 -10.44 26.80 -13.62
N THR A 67 -9.93 25.56 -13.74
CA THR A 67 -8.50 25.30 -13.98
C THR A 67 -8.23 24.73 -15.38
N GLY A 68 -9.25 24.25 -16.08
CA GLY A 68 -9.09 23.56 -17.36
C GLY A 68 -8.58 22.11 -17.24
N ASP A 69 -8.38 21.62 -16.05
CA ASP A 69 -7.72 20.35 -15.76
C ASP A 69 -8.70 19.19 -15.62
N TYR A 70 -8.22 17.98 -15.91
CA TYR A 70 -8.94 16.73 -15.66
C TYR A 70 -8.66 16.25 -14.24
N LEU A 71 -9.61 16.47 -13.33
CA LEU A 71 -9.41 16.33 -11.89
C LEU A 71 -8.96 14.93 -11.47
N LEU A 72 -9.56 13.87 -12.01
CA LEU A 72 -9.21 12.50 -11.65
C LEU A 72 -7.74 12.18 -11.93
N TRP A 73 -7.22 12.64 -13.07
CA TRP A 73 -5.85 12.33 -13.48
C TRP A 73 -4.81 13.13 -12.70
N ILE A 74 -5.09 14.41 -12.39
CA ILE A 74 -4.22 15.22 -11.55
C ILE A 74 -4.17 14.65 -10.13
N ASP A 75 -5.34 14.37 -9.53
CA ASP A 75 -5.41 13.77 -8.21
C ASP A 75 -4.67 12.42 -8.16
N THR A 76 -4.85 11.59 -9.19
CA THR A 76 -4.16 10.29 -9.29
C THR A 76 -2.65 10.47 -9.38
N TRP A 77 -2.17 11.37 -10.26
CA TRP A 77 -0.74 11.59 -10.44
C TRP A 77 -0.07 12.13 -9.18
N SER A 78 -0.69 13.11 -8.52
CA SER A 78 -0.19 13.68 -7.27
C SER A 78 -0.10 12.64 -6.16
N SER A 79 -1.15 11.83 -5.98
CA SER A 79 -1.16 10.75 -5.01
C SER A 79 -0.12 9.67 -5.32
N LEU A 80 0.00 9.25 -6.58
CA LEU A 80 0.98 8.24 -6.99
C LEU A 80 2.42 8.71 -6.82
N LYS A 81 2.69 9.97 -7.14
CA LYS A 81 4.01 10.57 -6.93
C LYS A 81 4.41 10.56 -5.45
N ARG A 82 3.50 10.97 -4.56
CA ARG A 82 3.72 10.96 -3.11
C ARG A 82 3.93 9.53 -2.58
N LEU A 83 3.04 8.62 -2.95
CA LEU A 83 3.13 7.21 -2.54
C LEU A 83 4.42 6.57 -3.04
N GLY A 84 4.71 6.71 -4.34
CA GLY A 84 5.90 6.12 -4.96
C GLY A 84 7.20 6.62 -4.34
N THR A 85 7.33 7.94 -4.14
CA THR A 85 8.51 8.52 -3.48
C THR A 85 8.64 8.07 -2.03
N GLY A 86 7.54 8.08 -1.26
CA GLY A 86 7.53 7.65 0.14
C GLY A 86 7.89 6.17 0.30
N VAL A 87 7.28 5.31 -0.51
CA VAL A 87 7.56 3.85 -0.49
C VAL A 87 8.98 3.55 -0.95
N ALA A 88 9.50 4.23 -1.98
CA ALA A 88 10.87 4.03 -2.46
C ALA A 88 11.90 4.39 -1.37
N ILE A 89 11.74 5.54 -0.72
CA ILE A 89 12.60 5.95 0.39
C ILE A 89 12.49 4.94 1.55
N ALA A 90 11.28 4.55 1.92
CA ALA A 90 11.05 3.58 2.99
C ALA A 90 11.67 2.20 2.68
N ALA A 91 11.60 1.75 1.42
CA ALA A 91 12.21 0.50 0.97
C ALA A 91 13.74 0.55 1.08
N CYS A 92 14.37 1.66 0.63
CA CYS A 92 15.81 1.85 0.74
C CYS A 92 16.27 1.88 2.20
N LEU A 93 15.63 2.70 3.03
CA LEU A 93 15.97 2.80 4.47
C LEU A 93 15.70 1.47 5.19
N GLY A 94 14.55 0.85 4.93
CA GLY A 94 14.18 -0.43 5.52
C GLY A 94 15.14 -1.56 5.15
N LEU A 95 15.62 -1.58 3.90
CA LEU A 95 16.62 -2.54 3.45
C LEU A 95 17.95 -2.34 4.20
N VAL A 96 18.47 -1.11 4.23
CA VAL A 96 19.76 -0.79 4.90
C VAL A 96 19.69 -1.12 6.38
N ILE A 97 18.66 -0.63 7.08
CA ILE A 97 18.47 -0.87 8.51
C ILE A 97 18.26 -2.36 8.78
N GLY A 98 17.43 -3.02 7.97
CA GLY A 98 17.11 -4.45 8.11
C GLY A 98 18.33 -5.34 7.91
N ILE A 99 19.16 -5.09 6.89
CA ILE A 99 20.40 -5.82 6.66
C ILE A 99 21.39 -5.54 7.81
N ALA A 100 21.59 -4.28 8.19
CA ALA A 100 22.52 -3.92 9.25
C ALA A 100 22.18 -4.61 10.58
N THR A 101 20.90 -4.58 10.96
CA THR A 101 20.40 -5.20 12.19
C THR A 101 20.23 -6.73 12.10
N GLY A 102 20.06 -7.27 10.90
CA GLY A 102 19.94 -8.72 10.67
C GLY A 102 21.30 -9.44 10.58
N ALA A 103 22.29 -8.79 9.93
CA ALA A 103 23.60 -9.39 9.66
C ALA A 103 24.62 -9.15 10.77
N ILE A 104 24.52 -8.04 11.52
CA ILE A 104 25.52 -7.64 12.52
C ILE A 104 24.96 -7.84 13.94
N PRO A 105 25.44 -8.83 14.72
CA PRO A 105 24.89 -9.17 16.04
C PRO A 105 24.85 -8.00 17.03
N TYR A 106 25.88 -7.16 17.07
CA TYR A 106 25.91 -5.98 17.93
C TYR A 106 24.82 -4.98 17.57
N LEU A 107 24.64 -4.69 16.28
CA LEU A 107 23.58 -3.80 15.82
C LEU A 107 22.19 -4.40 16.08
N LYS A 108 22.04 -5.71 15.92
CA LYS A 108 20.80 -6.41 16.26
C LYS A 108 20.44 -6.19 17.73
N SER A 109 21.35 -6.46 18.64
CA SER A 109 21.11 -6.32 20.08
C SER A 109 20.79 -4.89 20.49
N THR A 110 21.42 -3.90 19.85
CA THR A 110 21.22 -2.48 20.19
C THR A 110 19.93 -1.92 19.58
N PHE A 111 19.68 -2.19 18.30
CA PHE A 111 18.60 -1.50 17.55
C PHE A 111 17.31 -2.29 17.44
N SER A 112 17.28 -3.62 17.66
CA SER A 112 16.02 -4.38 17.58
C SER A 112 14.97 -3.94 18.59
N PRO A 113 15.30 -3.65 19.87
CA PRO A 113 14.30 -3.13 20.81
C PRO A 113 13.75 -1.77 20.37
N LEU A 114 14.62 -0.89 19.85
CA LEU A 114 14.23 0.43 19.34
C LEU A 114 13.33 0.31 18.12
N LEU A 115 13.66 -0.55 17.14
CA LEU A 115 12.82 -0.80 15.97
C LEU A 115 11.44 -1.35 16.38
N THR A 116 11.41 -2.23 17.38
CA THR A 116 10.16 -2.74 17.91
C THR A 116 9.34 -1.62 18.53
N PHE A 117 9.95 -0.77 19.35
CA PHE A 117 9.28 0.37 19.98
C PHE A 117 8.71 1.32 18.91
N ILE A 118 9.53 1.74 17.93
CA ILE A 118 9.11 2.66 16.87
C ILE A 118 7.97 2.05 16.04
N SER A 119 8.00 0.75 15.74
CA SER A 119 6.96 0.08 14.95
C SER A 119 5.59 0.00 15.65
N LEU A 120 5.55 0.20 16.98
CA LEU A 120 4.32 0.22 17.77
C LEU A 120 3.72 1.64 17.87
N VAL A 121 4.47 2.67 17.48
CA VAL A 121 3.96 4.04 17.49
C VAL A 121 2.87 4.20 16.42
N PRO A 122 1.66 4.68 16.77
CA PRO A 122 0.61 4.91 15.79
C PRO A 122 0.98 6.10 14.91
N CYS A 123 1.54 5.84 13.73
CA CYS A 123 2.12 6.88 12.85
C CYS A 123 1.12 7.98 12.48
N LEU A 124 -0.19 7.69 12.38
CA LEU A 124 -1.21 8.71 12.14
C LEU A 124 -1.28 9.76 13.26
N ALA A 125 -0.95 9.39 14.49
CA ALA A 125 -0.89 10.35 15.60
C ALA A 125 0.28 11.33 15.49
N LEU A 126 1.33 10.99 14.69
CA LEU A 126 2.45 11.89 14.42
C LEU A 126 2.12 12.96 13.36
N LEU A 127 1.03 12.81 12.63
CA LEU A 127 0.67 13.68 11.51
C LEU A 127 0.60 15.17 11.90
N PRO A 128 -0.04 15.58 13.01
CA PRO A 128 -0.03 16.99 13.45
C PRO A 128 1.40 17.49 13.75
N ILE A 129 2.23 16.66 14.35
CA ILE A 129 3.62 17.00 14.68
C ILE A 129 4.42 17.21 13.39
N LEU A 130 4.25 16.32 12.40
CA LEU A 130 4.92 16.46 11.10
C LEU A 130 4.51 17.73 10.38
N PHE A 131 3.24 18.13 10.46
CA PHE A 131 2.77 19.38 9.86
C PHE A 131 3.32 20.63 10.57
N ILE A 132 3.51 20.57 11.86
CA ILE A 132 4.12 21.68 12.63
C ILE A 132 5.60 21.81 12.30
N VAL A 133 6.33 20.69 12.24
CA VAL A 133 7.80 20.67 12.08
C VAL A 133 8.22 20.85 10.61
N LEU A 134 7.53 20.17 9.67
CA LEU A 134 7.90 20.13 8.24
C LEU A 134 7.01 21.03 7.38
N GLY A 135 5.99 21.66 7.97
CA GLY A 135 4.99 22.45 7.25
C GLY A 135 3.92 21.58 6.54
N LEU A 136 2.93 22.26 5.95
CA LEU A 136 1.80 21.63 5.24
C LEU A 136 2.14 21.20 3.80
N GLY A 137 3.42 21.15 3.45
CA GLY A 137 3.92 20.86 2.11
C GLY A 137 3.95 19.37 1.73
N GLU A 138 4.62 19.06 0.63
CA GLU A 138 4.78 17.69 0.13
C GLU A 138 5.67 16.83 1.04
N VAL A 139 6.67 17.47 1.69
CA VAL A 139 7.65 16.78 2.53
C VAL A 139 6.98 16.08 3.71
N SER A 140 6.05 16.74 4.39
CA SER A 140 5.34 16.15 5.55
C SER A 140 4.48 14.95 5.18
N LYS A 141 3.83 14.97 4.01
CA LYS A 141 3.02 13.87 3.49
C LYS A 141 3.89 12.65 3.16
N ILE A 142 5.01 12.88 2.46
CA ILE A 142 5.98 11.83 2.14
C ILE A 142 6.64 11.30 3.41
N ALA A 143 7.02 12.18 4.35
CA ALA A 143 7.63 11.80 5.63
C ALA A 143 6.71 10.87 6.45
N LEU A 144 5.40 11.11 6.47
CA LEU A 144 4.45 10.23 7.14
C LEU A 144 4.49 8.80 6.58
N ILE A 145 4.52 8.68 5.24
CA ILE A 145 4.61 7.37 4.57
C ILE A 145 5.95 6.70 4.93
N VAL A 146 7.06 7.44 4.84
CA VAL A 146 8.39 6.93 5.15
C VAL A 146 8.47 6.43 6.60
N ILE A 147 8.10 7.27 7.57
CA ILE A 147 8.17 6.93 8.99
C ILE A 147 7.25 5.74 9.31
N GLY A 148 6.08 5.69 8.69
CA GLY A 148 5.09 4.65 8.94
C GLY A 148 5.47 3.28 8.37
N ILE A 149 6.13 3.23 7.22
CA ILE A 149 6.42 1.97 6.51
C ILE A 149 7.83 1.47 6.81
N THR A 150 8.82 2.34 6.99
CA THR A 150 10.23 1.95 7.19
C THR A 150 10.44 0.94 8.31
N PRO A 151 9.87 1.11 9.53
CA PRO A 151 10.07 0.15 10.62
C PRO A 151 9.52 -1.24 10.29
N PHE A 152 8.41 -1.31 9.56
CA PHE A 152 7.82 -2.57 9.12
C PHE A 152 8.75 -3.30 8.15
N ILE A 153 9.22 -2.61 7.10
CA ILE A 153 10.14 -3.18 6.11
C ILE A 153 11.46 -3.58 6.78
N ALA A 154 12.02 -2.73 7.66
CA ALA A 154 13.27 -3.01 8.36
C ALA A 154 13.19 -4.28 9.21
N ARG A 155 12.09 -4.46 9.97
CA ARG A 155 11.87 -5.67 10.78
C ARG A 155 11.67 -6.92 9.92
N GLU A 156 10.93 -6.83 8.82
CA GLU A 156 10.75 -7.94 7.89
C GLU A 156 12.09 -8.37 7.29
N ILE A 157 12.90 -7.42 6.79
CA ILE A 157 14.22 -7.70 6.22
C ILE A 157 15.19 -8.23 7.30
N GLN A 158 15.15 -7.69 8.52
CA GLN A 158 15.93 -8.19 9.64
C GLN A 158 15.62 -9.67 9.93
N GLN A 159 14.34 -10.03 9.96
CA GLN A 159 13.90 -11.40 10.19
C GLN A 159 14.35 -12.32 9.06
N ARG A 160 14.14 -11.91 7.79
CA ARG A 160 14.56 -12.69 6.62
C ARG A 160 16.08 -12.87 6.56
N ALA A 161 16.85 -11.87 6.96
CA ALA A 161 18.31 -11.99 7.04
C ALA A 161 18.74 -13.02 8.11
N ALA A 162 18.00 -13.12 9.22
CA ALA A 162 18.27 -14.11 10.25
C ALA A 162 17.83 -15.54 9.87
N GLU A 163 16.95 -15.72 8.90
CA GLU A 163 16.50 -17.02 8.38
C GLU A 163 17.52 -17.64 7.38
N ILE A 164 18.50 -16.87 6.91
CA ILE A 164 19.52 -17.38 5.99
C ILE A 164 20.40 -18.40 6.73
N PRO A 165 20.59 -19.63 6.17
CA PRO A 165 21.35 -20.68 6.81
C PRO A 165 22.79 -20.26 7.13
N THR A 166 23.23 -20.50 8.38
CA THR A 166 24.59 -20.16 8.85
C THR A 166 25.67 -20.89 8.06
N GLU A 167 25.36 -22.07 7.49
CA GLU A 167 26.26 -22.84 6.65
C GLU A 167 26.69 -22.08 5.38
N GLN A 168 25.78 -21.27 4.81
CA GLN A 168 26.12 -20.44 3.65
C GLN A 168 27.12 -19.32 4.05
N LEU A 169 26.95 -18.74 5.23
CA LEU A 169 27.83 -17.71 5.75
C LEU A 169 29.22 -18.30 6.07
N ILE A 170 29.26 -19.47 6.72
CA ILE A 170 30.51 -20.19 7.03
C ILE A 170 31.24 -20.54 5.75
N LYS A 171 30.54 -21.10 4.73
CA LYS A 171 31.15 -21.39 3.43
C LYS A 171 31.77 -20.15 2.78
N ALA A 172 31.07 -19.02 2.80
CA ALA A 172 31.61 -17.79 2.25
C ALA A 172 32.86 -17.32 3.01
N GLN A 173 32.87 -17.47 4.35
CA GLN A 173 34.04 -17.15 5.20
C GLN A 173 35.22 -18.07 4.93
N THR A 174 35.00 -19.37 4.77
CA THR A 174 36.08 -20.33 4.44
C THR A 174 36.69 -20.09 3.06
N LEU A 175 35.93 -19.48 2.14
CA LEU A 175 36.42 -19.01 0.85
C LEU A 175 37.11 -17.64 0.91
N GLY A 176 37.32 -17.07 2.11
CA GLY A 176 38.02 -15.80 2.32
C GLY A 176 37.17 -14.55 2.12
N ALA A 177 35.84 -14.68 2.06
CA ALA A 177 34.96 -13.51 1.92
C ALA A 177 34.95 -12.65 3.19
N ASN A 178 35.15 -11.36 3.03
CA ASN A 178 34.98 -10.38 4.12
C ASN A 178 33.50 -10.06 4.34
N SER A 179 33.16 -9.38 5.45
CA SER A 179 31.80 -9.04 5.84
C SER A 179 31.04 -8.26 4.77
N ALA A 180 31.68 -7.32 4.09
CA ALA A 180 31.06 -6.53 3.02
C ALA A 180 30.72 -7.42 1.79
N GLN A 181 31.60 -8.35 1.46
CA GLN A 181 31.37 -9.32 0.37
C GLN A 181 30.23 -10.29 0.71
N ILE A 182 30.14 -10.73 1.97
CA ILE A 182 29.04 -11.58 2.44
C ILE A 182 27.70 -10.83 2.30
N ILE A 183 27.67 -9.57 2.79
CA ILE A 183 26.46 -8.75 2.68
C ILE A 183 26.07 -8.54 1.20
N ALA A 184 27.01 -8.13 0.36
CA ALA A 184 26.71 -7.74 -1.01
C ALA A 184 26.43 -8.94 -1.95
N ARG A 185 27.12 -10.09 -1.74
CA ARG A 185 27.06 -11.25 -2.67
C ARG A 185 26.21 -12.41 -2.16
N VAL A 186 25.97 -12.50 -0.84
CA VAL A 186 25.20 -13.62 -0.26
C VAL A 186 23.87 -13.12 0.27
N LEU A 187 23.87 -12.09 1.14
CA LEU A 187 22.65 -11.62 1.80
C LEU A 187 21.78 -10.79 0.84
N LEU A 188 22.34 -9.77 0.22
CA LEU A 188 21.57 -8.81 -0.60
C LEU A 188 20.79 -9.48 -1.73
N PRO A 189 21.35 -10.38 -2.56
CA PRO A 189 20.60 -11.03 -3.63
C PRO A 189 19.43 -11.88 -3.13
N GLN A 190 19.57 -12.52 -1.96
CA GLN A 190 18.51 -13.32 -1.34
C GLN A 190 17.44 -12.47 -0.67
N LEU A 191 17.79 -11.27 -0.19
CA LEU A 191 16.87 -10.35 0.47
C LEU A 191 16.10 -9.46 -0.51
N MET A 192 16.58 -9.24 -1.75
CA MET A 192 15.88 -8.42 -2.74
C MET A 192 14.46 -8.89 -3.06
N PRO A 193 14.21 -10.19 -3.34
CA PRO A 193 12.84 -10.68 -3.55
C PRO A 193 11.97 -10.53 -2.29
N LYS A 194 12.55 -10.68 -1.09
CA LYS A 194 11.86 -10.47 0.19
C LYS A 194 11.51 -9.01 0.40
N LEU A 195 12.39 -8.08 -0.01
CA LEU A 195 12.11 -6.63 0.01
C LEU A 195 10.89 -6.29 -0.85
N ILE A 196 10.81 -6.79 -2.09
CA ILE A 196 9.66 -6.54 -2.96
C ILE A 196 8.38 -7.07 -2.32
N ASN A 197 8.43 -8.22 -1.66
CA ASN A 197 7.28 -8.77 -0.93
C ASN A 197 6.91 -7.90 0.29
N ALA A 198 7.89 -7.43 1.06
CA ALA A 198 7.66 -6.54 2.19
C ALA A 198 7.02 -5.21 1.74
N VAL A 199 7.53 -4.60 0.66
CA VAL A 199 6.96 -3.41 0.05
C VAL A 199 5.53 -3.66 -0.40
N ARG A 200 5.27 -4.76 -1.10
CA ARG A 200 3.93 -5.13 -1.54
C ARG A 200 2.93 -5.23 -0.39
N LEU A 201 3.31 -5.90 0.69
CA LEU A 201 2.47 -6.06 1.88
C LEU A 201 2.24 -4.74 2.63
N SER A 202 3.18 -3.79 2.54
CA SER A 202 3.06 -2.47 3.17
C SER A 202 2.26 -1.45 2.33
N LEU A 203 1.92 -1.75 1.06
CA LEU A 203 1.17 -0.82 0.20
C LEU A 203 -0.17 -0.41 0.80
N GLY A 204 -0.92 -1.34 1.41
CA GLY A 204 -2.20 -1.03 2.05
C GLY A 204 -2.06 0.04 3.14
N THR A 205 -1.04 -0.10 3.99
CA THR A 205 -0.70 0.88 5.02
C THR A 205 -0.21 2.19 4.40
N GLY A 206 0.54 2.11 3.29
CA GLY A 206 0.99 3.28 2.53
C GLY A 206 -0.17 4.11 1.99
N TRP A 207 -1.17 3.47 1.40
CA TRP A 207 -2.40 4.14 0.97
C TRP A 207 -3.14 4.80 2.13
N LEU A 208 -3.24 4.13 3.28
CA LEU A 208 -3.87 4.69 4.48
C LEU A 208 -3.18 5.99 4.92
N PHE A 209 -1.85 5.98 5.01
CA PHE A 209 -1.09 7.17 5.41
C PHE A 209 -1.20 8.30 4.39
N LEU A 210 -1.13 7.97 3.09
CA LEU A 210 -1.28 8.93 2.02
C LEU A 210 -2.64 9.63 2.09
N ILE A 211 -3.74 8.86 2.14
CA ILE A 211 -5.10 9.39 2.16
C ILE A 211 -5.32 10.27 3.39
N ALA A 212 -4.82 9.85 4.56
CA ALA A 212 -4.92 10.62 5.79
C ALA A 212 -4.16 11.96 5.72
N ALA A 213 -2.94 11.95 5.15
CA ALA A 213 -2.15 13.16 4.97
C ALA A 213 -2.79 14.12 3.97
N GLU A 214 -3.30 13.60 2.85
CA GLU A 214 -3.97 14.39 1.81
C GLU A 214 -5.30 14.98 2.31
N ALA A 215 -6.01 14.29 3.20
CA ALA A 215 -7.27 14.73 3.75
C ALA A 215 -7.17 16.06 4.55
N ILE A 216 -6.02 16.31 5.16
CA ILE A 216 -5.83 17.44 6.09
C ILE A 216 -5.12 18.60 5.41
N ALA A 217 -4.07 18.34 4.65
CA ALA A 217 -3.15 19.39 4.21
C ALA A 217 -2.78 19.27 2.73
N SER A 218 -3.77 19.13 1.86
CA SER A 218 -3.52 19.06 0.43
C SER A 218 -4.42 19.98 -0.38
N THR A 219 -3.99 20.36 -1.57
CA THR A 219 -4.77 21.09 -2.57
C THR A 219 -5.18 20.19 -3.75
N ASP A 220 -4.58 19.01 -3.84
CA ASP A 220 -4.80 17.98 -4.85
C ASP A 220 -4.55 16.59 -4.27
N GLY A 221 -4.96 15.56 -4.98
CA GLY A 221 -4.81 14.17 -4.60
C GLY A 221 -6.14 13.46 -4.32
N LEU A 222 -6.09 12.12 -4.38
CA LEU A 222 -7.28 11.27 -4.26
C LEU A 222 -7.91 11.39 -2.86
N GLY A 223 -7.09 11.43 -1.81
CA GLY A 223 -7.54 11.65 -0.44
C GLY A 223 -8.14 13.03 -0.25
N TYR A 224 -7.48 14.07 -0.77
CA TYR A 224 -8.00 15.44 -0.73
C TYR A 224 -9.39 15.52 -1.36
N ARG A 225 -9.58 14.94 -2.56
CA ARG A 225 -10.87 14.99 -3.26
C ARG A 225 -11.98 14.33 -2.46
N ILE A 226 -11.76 13.14 -1.92
CA ILE A 226 -12.71 12.42 -1.09
C ILE A 226 -13.16 13.30 0.10
N PHE A 227 -12.22 13.90 0.81
CA PHE A 227 -12.52 14.71 1.99
C PHE A 227 -13.13 16.08 1.65
N LEU A 228 -12.80 16.64 0.48
CA LEU A 228 -13.42 17.86 -0.01
C LEU A 228 -14.92 17.66 -0.29
N VAL A 229 -15.25 16.63 -1.08
CA VAL A 229 -16.64 16.38 -1.50
C VAL A 229 -17.49 15.78 -0.39
N ARG A 230 -16.87 15.21 0.67
CA ARG A 230 -17.57 14.75 1.88
C ARG A 230 -18.43 15.85 2.50
N ARG A 231 -17.99 17.11 2.44
CA ARG A 231 -18.72 18.27 2.98
C ARG A 231 -20.08 18.47 2.32
N TYR A 232 -20.24 17.98 1.09
CA TYR A 232 -21.47 18.07 0.29
C TYR A 232 -22.25 16.75 0.23
N LEU A 233 -21.80 15.74 1.01
CA LEU A 233 -22.35 14.37 1.01
C LEU A 233 -22.39 13.73 -0.39
N SER A 234 -21.47 14.10 -1.28
CA SER A 234 -21.40 13.61 -2.66
C SER A 234 -20.82 12.20 -2.73
N MET A 235 -21.60 11.20 -2.29
CA MET A 235 -21.19 9.80 -2.34
C MET A 235 -21.07 9.27 -3.76
N ASP A 236 -21.71 9.92 -4.73
CA ASP A 236 -21.57 9.67 -6.17
C ASP A 236 -20.14 9.89 -6.70
N VAL A 237 -19.34 10.70 -5.99
CA VAL A 237 -17.90 10.90 -6.26
C VAL A 237 -17.04 10.06 -5.32
N ILE A 238 -17.38 10.00 -4.02
CA ILE A 238 -16.57 9.32 -3.02
C ILE A 238 -16.43 7.82 -3.33
N ILE A 239 -17.54 7.13 -3.58
CA ILE A 239 -17.53 5.69 -3.81
C ILE A 239 -16.68 5.32 -5.03
N PRO A 240 -16.86 5.96 -6.21
CA PRO A 240 -15.99 5.68 -7.36
C PRO A 240 -14.52 6.01 -7.13
N TYR A 241 -14.17 7.08 -6.37
CA TYR A 241 -12.78 7.37 -6.01
C TYR A 241 -12.17 6.28 -5.13
N VAL A 242 -12.93 5.75 -4.16
CA VAL A 242 -12.48 4.61 -3.33
C VAL A 242 -12.27 3.37 -4.18
N VAL A 243 -13.19 3.08 -5.10
CA VAL A 243 -13.03 1.97 -6.06
C VAL A 243 -11.79 2.18 -6.94
N TRP A 244 -11.56 3.40 -7.43
CA TRP A 244 -10.39 3.74 -8.23
C TRP A 244 -9.08 3.52 -7.46
N ILE A 245 -9.00 3.98 -6.20
CA ILE A 245 -7.85 3.71 -5.31
C ILE A 245 -7.63 2.20 -5.13
N THR A 246 -8.72 1.44 -4.95
CA THR A 246 -8.64 -0.01 -4.81
C THR A 246 -8.11 -0.68 -6.08
N VAL A 247 -8.56 -0.24 -7.25
CA VAL A 247 -8.06 -0.73 -8.56
C VAL A 247 -6.57 -0.42 -8.70
N LEU A 248 -6.14 0.79 -8.35
CA LEU A 248 -4.72 1.17 -8.36
C LEU A 248 -3.90 0.31 -7.38
N ALA A 249 -4.41 0.08 -6.18
CA ALA A 249 -3.73 -0.77 -5.19
C ALA A 249 -3.55 -2.21 -5.69
N ILE A 250 -4.60 -2.80 -6.30
CA ILE A 250 -4.54 -4.14 -6.91
C ILE A 250 -3.55 -4.16 -8.08
N LEU A 251 -3.54 -3.12 -8.91
CA LEU A 251 -2.63 -3.00 -10.04
C LEU A 251 -1.17 -2.97 -9.56
N PHE A 252 -0.86 -2.19 -8.53
CA PHE A 252 0.48 -2.14 -7.94
C PHE A 252 0.89 -3.46 -7.27
N ASP A 253 -0.02 -4.11 -6.54
CA ASP A 253 0.24 -5.44 -5.97
C ASP A 253 0.58 -6.45 -7.07
N TRP A 254 -0.21 -6.50 -8.14
CA TRP A 254 0.01 -7.37 -9.28
C TRP A 254 1.33 -7.04 -10.00
N LEU A 255 1.62 -5.76 -10.21
CA LEU A 255 2.84 -5.28 -10.88
C LEU A 255 4.10 -5.70 -10.08
N LEU A 256 4.11 -5.44 -8.76
CA LEU A 256 5.22 -5.83 -7.90
C LEU A 256 5.39 -7.35 -7.82
N ARG A 257 4.28 -8.09 -7.75
CA ARG A 257 4.31 -9.56 -7.80
C ARG A 257 4.88 -10.07 -9.11
N SER A 258 4.46 -9.49 -10.23
CA SER A 258 4.95 -9.85 -11.57
C SER A 258 6.43 -9.51 -11.72
N LEU A 259 6.84 -8.33 -11.25
CA LEU A 259 8.23 -7.89 -11.24
C LEU A 259 9.10 -8.84 -10.41
N ASN A 260 8.66 -9.22 -9.21
CA ASN A 260 9.38 -10.14 -8.34
C ASN A 260 9.59 -11.49 -9.02
N LYS A 261 8.54 -12.06 -9.65
CA LYS A 261 8.65 -13.33 -10.39
C LYS A 261 9.60 -13.26 -11.59
N ARG A 262 9.64 -12.13 -12.29
CA ARG A 262 10.51 -11.97 -13.46
C ARG A 262 11.96 -11.73 -13.09
N LEU A 263 12.23 -10.94 -12.04
CA LEU A 263 13.59 -10.61 -11.61
C LEU A 263 14.25 -11.73 -10.80
N PHE A 264 13.45 -12.49 -10.04
CA PHE A 264 13.93 -13.49 -9.10
C PHE A 264 13.21 -14.85 -9.29
N PRO A 265 13.36 -15.50 -10.46
CA PRO A 265 12.65 -16.77 -10.75
C PRO A 265 13.02 -17.89 -9.77
N TRP A 266 14.23 -17.88 -9.21
CA TRP A 266 14.70 -18.87 -8.23
C TRP A 266 13.95 -18.86 -6.90
N GLU A 267 13.28 -17.76 -6.56
CA GLU A 267 12.47 -17.66 -5.35
C GLU A 267 11.14 -18.45 -5.48
N PHE A 268 10.73 -18.75 -6.70
CA PHE A 268 9.44 -19.38 -7.02
C PHE A 268 9.59 -20.77 -7.65
N ALA A 269 10.83 -21.26 -7.78
CA ALA A 269 11.17 -22.60 -8.29
C ALA A 269 11.07 -23.66 -7.13
#